data_5095311987f03f5486cda2f6d368addf
#
_entry.id   5095311987f03f5486cda2f6d368addf
#
_cell.length_a   1.000
_cell.length_b   1.000
_cell.length_c   1.000
_cell.angle_alpha   90.00
_cell.angle_beta   90.00
_cell.angle_gamma   90.00
#
_symmetry.space_group_name_H-M   'P 1'
#
loop_
_entity.id
_entity.type
_entity.pdbx_description
1 polymer ?
#
loop_
_entity_poly.entity_id
_entity_poly.type
_entity_poly.pdbx_seq_one_letter_code
_entity_poly.pdbx_strand_id
1 'polypeptide(L)'
;MNANANYEKNIKNTYIFLDLDGTITQNDLTDVIFKKYGDFDGTLAKLINKEISIFDYWREFAKALPEDFLEIGLNEIIESEQIDPYFISFIEFCQNNNLPVAIITDNFDLIIDKYLKAKLPENIYKDKIQTNIYCNRLLKTENGFMAQFPYASENCQCLSAVCKMNVILTSTPDDSIVIYAGDGFSDFCAARVSDIIFAKKTLAKYCSEKRIPHYTYKSFFDIERILSKLLNQSILRQRYQAHLNRKEAYEIE
;
A
#
# COMPACT_ATOMS: atom_id res chain seq x y z
N MET A 1 -14.71 -9.71 -32.53
CA MET A 1 -13.40 -9.52 -31.81
C MET A 1 -13.14 -10.78 -31.00
N ASN A 2 -11.95 -11.39 -31.13
CA ASN A 2 -11.66 -12.67 -30.51
C ASN A 2 -11.54 -12.53 -29.00
N ALA A 3 -12.23 -13.37 -28.22
CA ALA A 3 -12.19 -13.35 -26.74
C ALA A 3 -10.75 -13.44 -26.19
N ASN A 4 -9.87 -14.19 -26.86
CA ASN A 4 -8.45 -14.29 -26.53
C ASN A 4 -7.69 -12.96 -26.70
N ALA A 5 -7.96 -12.19 -27.75
CA ALA A 5 -7.30 -10.90 -27.97
C ALA A 5 -7.68 -9.85 -26.91
N ASN A 6 -8.95 -9.86 -26.46
CA ASN A 6 -9.39 -9.01 -25.35
C ASN A 6 -8.77 -9.44 -24.02
N TYR A 7 -8.58 -10.72 -23.80
CA TYR A 7 -7.95 -11.21 -22.57
C TYR A 7 -6.46 -10.87 -22.51
N GLU A 8 -5.71 -11.05 -23.61
CA GLU A 8 -4.30 -10.63 -23.69
C GLU A 8 -4.14 -9.12 -23.48
N LYS A 9 -5.08 -8.31 -24.01
CA LYS A 9 -5.13 -6.87 -23.74
C LYS A 9 -5.36 -6.59 -22.26
N ASN A 10 -6.26 -7.32 -21.59
CA ASN A 10 -6.56 -7.15 -20.17
C ASN A 10 -5.34 -7.45 -19.29
N ILE A 11 -4.57 -8.51 -19.58
CA ILE A 11 -3.34 -8.81 -18.83
C ILE A 11 -2.32 -7.68 -19.00
N LYS A 12 -2.08 -7.21 -20.23
CA LYS A 12 -1.12 -6.13 -20.51
C LYS A 12 -1.48 -4.81 -19.82
N ASN A 13 -2.75 -4.63 -19.47
CA ASN A 13 -3.27 -3.42 -18.82
C ASN A 13 -3.66 -3.67 -17.35
N THR A 14 -3.04 -4.65 -16.70
CA THR A 14 -3.29 -4.99 -15.30
C THR A 14 -2.16 -4.48 -14.41
N TYR A 15 -2.51 -3.78 -13.34
CA TYR A 15 -1.59 -3.18 -12.38
C TYR A 15 -1.92 -3.66 -10.96
N ILE A 16 -0.90 -4.00 -10.18
CA ILE A 16 -1.04 -4.45 -8.80
C ILE A 16 -0.49 -3.39 -7.87
N PHE A 17 -1.30 -2.97 -6.92
CA PHE A 17 -0.90 -2.07 -5.84
C PHE A 17 -1.02 -2.78 -4.50
N LEU A 18 0.01 -2.66 -3.70
CA LEU A 18 0.11 -3.30 -2.40
C LEU A 18 0.32 -2.23 -1.33
N ASP A 19 -0.40 -2.36 -0.23
CA ASP A 19 -0.02 -1.70 0.99
C ASP A 19 1.21 -2.38 1.59
N LEU A 20 1.96 -1.68 2.46
CA LEU A 20 3.16 -2.22 3.11
C LEU A 20 2.85 -2.73 4.52
N ASP A 21 2.45 -1.81 5.40
CA ASP A 21 2.35 -2.03 6.84
C ASP A 21 1.16 -2.94 7.18
N GLY A 22 1.46 -4.08 7.83
CA GLY A 22 0.43 -5.10 8.08
C GLY A 22 -0.03 -5.88 6.85
N THR A 23 0.48 -5.59 5.65
CA THR A 23 0.20 -6.26 4.37
C THR A 23 1.42 -7.02 3.86
N ILE A 24 2.47 -6.35 3.43
CA ILE A 24 3.78 -6.97 3.09
C ILE A 24 4.51 -7.34 4.37
N THR A 25 4.52 -6.44 5.35
CA THR A 25 5.01 -6.72 6.69
C THR A 25 3.96 -7.46 7.53
N GLN A 26 4.38 -8.30 8.46
CA GLN A 26 3.45 -9.01 9.35
C GLN A 26 2.76 -8.07 10.33
N ASN A 27 3.51 -7.10 10.86
CA ASN A 27 3.02 -6.04 11.73
C ASN A 27 3.09 -4.69 11.01
N ASP A 28 2.42 -3.68 11.54
CA ASP A 28 2.59 -2.29 11.13
C ASP A 28 3.91 -1.76 11.72
N LEU A 29 4.90 -1.47 10.84
CA LEU A 29 6.22 -0.99 11.25
C LEU A 29 6.13 0.37 11.93
N THR A 30 5.29 1.25 11.40
CA THR A 30 5.14 2.60 11.94
C THR A 30 4.50 2.58 13.32
N ASP A 31 3.54 1.70 13.55
CA ASP A 31 2.96 1.46 14.87
C ASP A 31 4.02 0.97 15.87
N VAL A 32 4.83 -0.02 15.47
CA VAL A 32 5.91 -0.57 16.31
C VAL A 32 6.92 0.52 16.67
N ILE A 33 7.33 1.32 15.71
CA ILE A 33 8.27 2.42 15.90
C ILE A 33 7.66 3.50 16.81
N PHE A 34 6.42 3.91 16.55
CA PHE A 34 5.80 4.99 17.31
C PHE A 34 5.52 4.59 18.77
N LYS A 35 5.11 3.35 19.02
CA LYS A 35 4.96 2.79 20.38
C LYS A 35 6.28 2.77 21.15
N LYS A 36 7.40 2.58 20.45
CA LYS A 36 8.72 2.51 21.06
C LYS A 36 9.29 3.90 21.42
N TYR A 37 9.06 4.89 20.56
CA TYR A 37 9.75 6.18 20.66
C TYR A 37 8.83 7.36 21.00
N GLY A 38 7.51 7.22 20.89
CA GLY A 38 6.56 8.31 21.09
C GLY A 38 5.30 7.93 21.86
N ASP A 39 4.38 8.91 21.97
CA ASP A 39 3.05 8.71 22.57
C ASP A 39 2.08 8.23 21.50
N PHE A 40 2.19 6.97 21.10
CA PHE A 40 1.34 6.35 20.08
C PHE A 40 -0.14 6.43 20.46
N ASP A 41 -0.52 5.94 21.65
CA ASP A 41 -1.92 5.81 22.06
C ASP A 41 -2.59 7.19 22.22
N GLY A 42 -1.91 8.16 22.83
CA GLY A 42 -2.44 9.51 22.99
C GLY A 42 -2.56 10.24 21.66
N THR A 43 -1.59 10.09 20.76
CA THR A 43 -1.63 10.74 19.44
C THR A 43 -2.66 10.10 18.53
N LEU A 44 -2.81 8.77 18.56
CA LEU A 44 -3.84 8.04 17.81
C LEU A 44 -5.26 8.42 18.31
N ALA A 45 -5.45 8.55 19.63
CA ALA A 45 -6.72 8.99 20.20
C ALA A 45 -7.11 10.39 19.68
N LYS A 46 -6.17 11.35 19.65
CA LYS A 46 -6.39 12.69 19.09
C LYS A 46 -6.78 12.65 17.62
N LEU A 47 -6.13 11.80 16.82
CA LEU A 47 -6.46 11.62 15.40
C LEU A 47 -7.88 11.07 15.24
N ILE A 48 -8.24 10.02 15.97
CA ILE A 48 -9.59 9.39 15.91
C ILE A 48 -10.67 10.38 16.34
N ASN A 49 -10.41 11.19 17.38
CA ASN A 49 -11.30 12.24 17.85
C ASN A 49 -11.33 13.49 16.95
N LYS A 50 -10.52 13.51 15.86
CA LYS A 50 -10.38 14.65 14.93
C LYS A 50 -9.85 15.94 15.60
N GLU A 51 -9.09 15.81 16.67
CA GLU A 51 -8.40 16.89 17.34
C GLU A 51 -7.13 17.32 16.59
N ILE A 52 -6.52 16.40 15.86
CA ILE A 52 -5.38 16.64 14.98
C ILE A 52 -5.66 16.04 13.59
N SER A 53 -4.97 16.57 12.57
CA SER A 53 -4.99 16.01 11.23
C SER A 53 -4.09 14.78 11.12
N ILE A 54 -4.27 13.98 10.04
CA ILE A 54 -3.35 12.88 9.72
C ILE A 54 -1.91 13.39 9.50
N PHE A 55 -1.75 14.58 8.96
CA PHE A 55 -0.44 15.20 8.77
C PHE A 55 0.23 15.56 10.10
N ASP A 56 -0.55 16.03 11.07
CA ASP A 56 -0.03 16.32 12.42
C ASP A 56 0.35 15.02 13.14
N TYR A 57 -0.44 13.95 12.98
CA TYR A 57 -0.10 12.62 13.51
C TYR A 57 1.29 12.17 13.02
N TRP A 58 1.54 12.25 11.71
CA TRP A 58 2.83 11.86 11.13
C TRP A 58 3.98 12.83 11.46
N ARG A 59 3.68 14.11 11.71
CA ARG A 59 4.68 15.06 12.24
C ARG A 59 5.07 14.71 13.67
N GLU A 60 4.11 14.33 14.52
CA GLU A 60 4.41 13.87 15.89
C GLU A 60 5.21 12.56 15.87
N PHE A 61 4.89 11.63 14.98
CA PHE A 61 5.72 10.45 14.74
C PHE A 61 7.18 10.84 14.42
N ALA A 62 7.38 11.71 13.43
CA ALA A 62 8.72 12.11 13.00
C ALA A 62 9.52 12.80 14.11
N LYS A 63 8.87 13.66 14.90
CA LYS A 63 9.49 14.34 16.06
C LYS A 63 9.90 13.37 17.17
N ALA A 64 9.20 12.26 17.31
CA ALA A 64 9.48 11.28 18.36
C ALA A 64 10.73 10.43 18.08
N LEU A 65 11.22 10.41 16.84
CA LEU A 65 12.38 9.61 16.44
C LEU A 65 13.67 10.20 17.04
N PRO A 66 14.52 9.40 17.71
CA PRO A 66 15.82 9.86 18.21
C PRO A 66 16.78 10.18 17.05
N GLU A 67 17.79 11.01 17.30
CA GLU A 67 18.75 11.46 16.26
C GLU A 67 19.50 10.30 15.57
N ASP A 68 19.77 9.24 16.31
CA ASP A 68 20.44 8.03 15.84
C ASP A 68 19.47 6.93 15.36
N PHE A 69 18.20 7.26 15.20
CA PHE A 69 17.15 6.29 14.82
C PHE A 69 17.53 5.49 13.57
N LEU A 70 17.98 6.15 12.51
CA LEU A 70 18.31 5.47 11.26
C LEU A 70 19.52 4.53 11.41
N GLU A 71 20.46 4.86 12.26
CA GLU A 71 21.68 4.09 12.46
C GLU A 71 21.52 2.93 13.44
N ILE A 72 20.76 3.12 14.51
CA ILE A 72 20.60 2.17 15.61
C ILE A 72 19.15 1.67 15.71
N GLY A 73 18.20 2.54 15.97
CA GLY A 73 16.82 2.18 16.27
C GLY A 73 16.13 1.38 15.16
N LEU A 74 16.36 1.77 13.91
CA LEU A 74 15.78 1.08 12.76
C LEU A 74 16.39 -0.33 12.56
N ASN A 75 17.65 -0.56 12.92
CA ASN A 75 18.25 -1.89 12.85
C ASN A 75 17.55 -2.87 13.81
N GLU A 76 17.20 -2.44 15.01
CA GLU A 76 16.45 -3.28 15.96
C GLU A 76 15.06 -3.65 15.43
N ILE A 77 14.38 -2.70 14.77
CA ILE A 77 13.10 -2.97 14.10
C ILE A 77 13.28 -3.96 12.93
N ILE A 78 14.33 -3.79 12.13
CA ILE A 78 14.66 -4.71 11.04
C ILE A 78 14.90 -6.14 11.57
N GLU A 79 15.56 -6.29 12.69
CA GLU A 79 15.83 -7.61 13.30
C GLU A 79 14.55 -8.26 13.82
N SER A 80 13.67 -7.51 14.48
CA SER A 80 12.45 -8.03 15.12
C SER A 80 11.30 -8.26 14.15
N GLU A 81 11.12 -7.39 13.15
CA GLU A 81 9.97 -7.42 12.26
C GLU A 81 10.23 -8.24 10.98
N GLN A 82 9.20 -8.96 10.54
CA GLN A 82 9.28 -9.88 9.41
C GLN A 82 8.34 -9.46 8.27
N ILE A 83 8.74 -9.77 7.04
CA ILE A 83 7.84 -9.73 5.88
C ILE A 83 7.04 -11.03 5.78
N ASP A 84 5.97 -11.01 5.02
CA ASP A 84 5.23 -12.22 4.65
C ASP A 84 6.17 -13.21 3.94
N PRO A 85 6.26 -14.46 4.38
CA PRO A 85 7.22 -15.44 3.86
C PRO A 85 7.01 -15.78 2.37
N TYR A 86 5.84 -15.50 1.82
CA TYR A 86 5.48 -15.74 0.43
C TYR A 86 5.58 -14.49 -0.45
N PHE A 87 6.01 -13.34 0.10
CA PHE A 87 6.07 -12.10 -0.67
C PHE A 87 7.06 -12.20 -1.84
N ILE A 88 8.23 -12.79 -1.62
CA ILE A 88 9.27 -12.95 -2.67
C ILE A 88 8.72 -13.81 -3.81
N SER A 89 8.14 -14.99 -3.51
CA SER A 89 7.55 -15.86 -4.53
C SER A 89 6.41 -15.18 -5.29
N PHE A 90 5.61 -14.37 -4.60
CA PHE A 90 4.56 -13.58 -5.23
C PHE A 90 5.12 -12.53 -6.21
N ILE A 91 6.21 -11.86 -5.88
CA ILE A 91 6.86 -10.92 -6.83
C ILE A 91 7.40 -11.65 -8.05
N GLU A 92 8.02 -12.82 -7.87
CA GLU A 92 8.47 -13.68 -8.98
C GLU A 92 7.28 -14.15 -9.84
N PHE A 93 6.18 -14.57 -9.22
CA PHE A 93 4.94 -14.90 -9.92
C PHE A 93 4.43 -13.72 -10.76
N CYS A 94 4.39 -12.52 -10.21
CA CYS A 94 3.96 -11.32 -10.94
C CYS A 94 4.87 -11.04 -12.14
N GLN A 95 6.19 -11.18 -12.00
CA GLN A 95 7.14 -11.02 -13.08
C GLN A 95 6.90 -12.02 -14.23
N ASN A 96 6.75 -13.30 -13.89
CA ASN A 96 6.51 -14.37 -14.86
C ASN A 96 5.20 -14.19 -15.63
N ASN A 97 4.25 -13.43 -15.09
CA ASN A 97 2.97 -13.12 -15.71
C ASN A 97 2.88 -11.69 -16.28
N ASN A 98 4.00 -10.93 -16.29
CA ASN A 98 4.04 -9.53 -16.75
C ASN A 98 3.04 -8.62 -16.01
N LEU A 99 2.88 -8.79 -14.70
CA LEU A 99 2.03 -7.98 -13.83
C LEU A 99 2.89 -6.98 -13.06
N PRO A 100 2.89 -5.69 -13.42
CA PRO A 100 3.62 -4.67 -12.69
C PRO A 100 3.06 -4.50 -11.27
N VAL A 101 3.98 -4.38 -10.29
CA VAL A 101 3.66 -4.21 -8.88
C VAL A 101 4.19 -2.88 -8.39
N ALA A 102 3.38 -2.14 -7.65
CA ALA A 102 3.77 -0.95 -6.92
C ALA A 102 3.33 -1.04 -5.45
N ILE A 103 4.08 -0.39 -4.56
CA ILE A 103 3.76 -0.27 -3.13
C ILE A 103 3.25 1.14 -2.86
N ILE A 104 2.12 1.25 -2.14
CA ILE A 104 1.56 2.54 -1.70
C ILE A 104 1.36 2.48 -0.19
N THR A 105 2.07 3.32 0.56
CA THR A 105 2.06 3.27 2.02
C THR A 105 2.19 4.65 2.66
N ASP A 106 1.63 4.82 3.84
CA ASP A 106 1.81 6.01 4.67
C ASP A 106 3.18 6.05 5.39
N ASN A 107 3.98 5.00 5.27
CA ASN A 107 5.32 4.91 5.83
C ASN A 107 6.30 5.87 5.10
N PHE A 108 7.53 5.93 5.54
CA PHE A 108 8.54 6.89 5.12
C PHE A 108 9.67 6.25 4.32
N ASP A 109 10.12 6.95 3.28
CA ASP A 109 11.14 6.50 2.31
C ASP A 109 12.42 5.96 2.98
N LEU A 110 13.01 6.67 3.94
CA LEU A 110 14.26 6.23 4.61
C LEU A 110 14.05 4.94 5.42
N ILE A 111 12.88 4.77 6.02
CA ILE A 111 12.53 3.56 6.79
C ILE A 111 12.34 2.38 5.85
N ILE A 112 11.52 2.58 4.81
CA ILE A 112 11.17 1.54 3.83
C ILE A 112 12.41 1.07 3.08
N ASP A 113 13.22 2.00 2.57
CA ASP A 113 14.42 1.70 1.80
C ASP A 113 15.37 0.80 2.59
N LYS A 114 15.67 1.17 3.83
CA LYS A 114 16.57 0.40 4.69
C LYS A 114 15.96 -0.95 5.09
N TYR A 115 14.67 -0.98 5.43
CA TYR A 115 13.97 -2.20 5.81
C TYR A 115 13.90 -3.20 4.66
N LEU A 116 13.41 -2.78 3.49
CA LEU A 116 13.26 -3.67 2.34
C LEU A 116 14.60 -4.14 1.77
N LYS A 117 15.63 -3.30 1.78
CA LYS A 117 17.01 -3.73 1.42
C LYS A 117 17.54 -4.84 2.31
N ALA A 118 17.21 -4.82 3.58
CA ALA A 118 17.65 -5.85 4.52
C ALA A 118 16.84 -7.16 4.42
N LYS A 119 15.58 -7.09 3.96
CA LYS A 119 14.65 -8.23 3.94
C LYS A 119 14.51 -8.90 2.57
N LEU A 120 14.83 -8.20 1.49
CA LEU A 120 14.66 -8.71 0.13
C LEU A 120 16.00 -9.01 -0.54
N PRO A 121 16.05 -10.01 -1.43
CA PRO A 121 17.19 -10.18 -2.33
C PRO A 121 17.44 -8.91 -3.16
N GLU A 122 18.69 -8.58 -3.41
CA GLU A 122 19.10 -7.33 -4.07
C GLU A 122 18.43 -7.15 -5.45
N ASN A 123 18.35 -8.20 -6.24
CA ASN A 123 17.69 -8.21 -7.56
C ASN A 123 16.16 -7.95 -7.45
N ILE A 124 15.50 -8.46 -6.42
CA ILE A 124 14.06 -8.19 -6.18
C ILE A 124 13.90 -6.74 -5.77
N TYR A 125 14.69 -6.24 -4.82
CA TYR A 125 14.57 -4.88 -4.34
C TYR A 125 14.89 -3.85 -5.44
N LYS A 126 16.09 -3.90 -6.02
CA LYS A 126 16.56 -2.89 -6.98
C LYS A 126 15.78 -2.90 -8.29
N ASP A 127 15.55 -4.08 -8.86
CA ASP A 127 15.03 -4.19 -10.21
C ASP A 127 13.50 -4.11 -10.27
N LYS A 128 12.80 -4.37 -9.16
CA LYS A 128 11.34 -4.59 -9.18
C LYS A 128 10.56 -3.71 -8.21
N ILE A 129 11.13 -3.34 -7.09
CA ILE A 129 10.39 -2.67 -6.02
C ILE A 129 10.82 -1.21 -5.88
N GLN A 130 12.12 -0.91 -5.83
CA GLN A 130 12.66 0.39 -5.43
C GLN A 130 12.09 1.59 -6.19
N THR A 131 11.82 1.46 -7.48
CA THR A 131 11.31 2.55 -8.33
C THR A 131 9.79 2.68 -8.32
N ASN A 132 9.09 1.78 -7.65
CA ASN A 132 7.63 1.66 -7.67
C ASN A 132 7.05 1.77 -6.25
N ILE A 133 7.62 2.66 -5.41
CA ILE A 133 7.13 2.92 -4.04
C ILE A 133 6.62 4.35 -3.96
N TYR A 134 5.36 4.48 -3.56
CA TYR A 134 4.70 5.75 -3.26
C TYR A 134 4.54 5.85 -1.73
N CYS A 135 5.28 6.77 -1.12
CA CYS A 135 5.35 6.89 0.34
C CYS A 135 5.63 8.34 0.77
N ASN A 136 5.52 8.62 2.05
CA ASN A 136 5.95 9.88 2.62
C ASN A 136 7.48 10.01 2.63
N ARG A 137 7.98 11.22 2.82
CA ARG A 137 9.42 11.51 2.95
C ARG A 137 9.77 11.84 4.38
N LEU A 138 10.87 11.25 4.87
CA LEU A 138 11.46 11.56 6.16
C LEU A 138 12.77 12.31 5.95
N LEU A 139 12.81 13.58 6.33
CA LEU A 139 14.01 14.40 6.21
C LEU A 139 14.74 14.43 7.55
N LYS A 140 16.02 14.06 7.56
CA LYS A 140 16.91 14.28 8.70
C LYS A 140 17.37 15.75 8.69
N THR A 141 17.16 16.46 9.78
CA THR A 141 17.54 17.87 9.96
C THR A 141 18.49 18.00 11.15
N GLU A 142 19.03 19.18 11.38
CA GLU A 142 19.85 19.47 12.57
C GLU A 142 19.09 19.29 13.89
N ASN A 143 17.75 19.36 13.87
CA ASN A 143 16.87 19.29 15.05
C ASN A 143 16.05 17.98 15.09
N GLY A 144 16.52 16.89 14.46
CA GLY A 144 15.80 15.62 14.40
C GLY A 144 15.17 15.35 13.03
N PHE A 145 13.96 14.80 13.00
CA PHE A 145 13.30 14.38 11.76
C PHE A 145 12.07 15.22 11.46
N MET A 146 11.80 15.41 10.14
CA MET A 146 10.65 16.13 9.63
C MET A 146 9.94 15.31 8.55
N ALA A 147 8.60 15.21 8.65
CA ALA A 147 7.77 14.53 7.68
C ALA A 147 7.34 15.46 6.54
N GLN A 148 7.39 14.95 5.28
CA GLN A 148 6.82 15.56 4.08
C GLN A 148 5.87 14.59 3.38
N PHE A 149 4.83 15.13 2.72
CA PHE A 149 3.70 14.37 2.18
C PHE A 149 3.51 14.63 0.69
N PRO A 150 4.40 14.08 -0.18
CA PRO A 150 4.38 14.40 -1.62
C PRO A 150 3.15 13.85 -2.36
N TYR A 151 2.46 12.88 -1.78
CA TYR A 151 1.27 12.23 -2.37
C TYR A 151 -0.02 12.55 -1.60
N ALA A 152 -0.03 13.60 -0.80
CA ALA A 152 -1.24 14.10 -0.16
C ALA A 152 -2.23 14.60 -1.23
N SER A 153 -3.53 14.44 -0.96
CA SER A 153 -4.60 15.02 -1.78
C SER A 153 -5.46 15.92 -0.90
N GLU A 154 -5.62 17.17 -1.30
CA GLU A 154 -6.43 18.15 -0.59
C GLU A 154 -7.93 17.80 -0.62
N ASN A 155 -8.37 17.11 -1.68
CA ASN A 155 -9.76 16.74 -1.89
C ASN A 155 -10.13 15.38 -1.26
N CYS A 156 -9.14 14.60 -0.79
CA CYS A 156 -9.40 13.30 -0.23
C CYS A 156 -9.73 13.39 1.28
N GLN A 157 -10.87 12.83 1.67
CA GLN A 157 -11.28 12.73 3.08
C GLN A 157 -10.80 11.43 3.75
N CYS A 158 -9.88 10.70 3.13
CA CYS A 158 -9.31 9.49 3.73
C CYS A 158 -8.35 9.85 4.88
N LEU A 159 -8.29 8.98 5.89
CA LEU A 159 -7.33 9.10 6.99
C LEU A 159 -5.97 8.50 6.55
N SER A 160 -5.36 9.12 5.52
CA SER A 160 -4.10 8.68 4.94
C SER A 160 -3.33 9.90 4.43
N ALA A 161 -2.04 9.98 4.71
CA ALA A 161 -1.19 11.06 4.24
C ALA A 161 -0.70 10.82 2.79
N VAL A 162 -0.69 9.57 2.35
CA VAL A 162 -0.56 9.19 0.94
C VAL A 162 -1.94 8.85 0.40
N CYS A 163 -2.51 9.68 -0.44
CA CYS A 163 -3.81 9.36 -1.05
C CYS A 163 -3.68 8.20 -2.03
N LYS A 164 -3.92 6.97 -1.53
CA LYS A 164 -3.76 5.72 -2.30
C LYS A 164 -4.66 5.69 -3.53
N MET A 165 -5.86 6.27 -3.46
CA MET A 165 -6.75 6.42 -4.61
C MET A 165 -6.12 7.30 -5.68
N ASN A 166 -5.62 8.50 -5.32
CA ASN A 166 -5.02 9.43 -6.28
C ASN A 166 -3.77 8.82 -6.93
N VAL A 167 -2.92 8.11 -6.17
CA VAL A 167 -1.78 7.39 -6.74
C VAL A 167 -2.23 6.37 -7.79
N ILE A 168 -3.26 5.56 -7.50
CA ILE A 168 -3.80 4.60 -8.47
C ILE A 168 -4.29 5.31 -9.72
N LEU A 169 -5.09 6.37 -9.57
CA LEU A 169 -5.69 7.11 -10.69
C LEU A 169 -4.62 7.73 -11.60
N THR A 170 -3.59 8.33 -11.02
CA THR A 170 -2.53 9.02 -11.78
C THR A 170 -1.45 8.09 -12.35
N SER A 171 -1.37 6.86 -11.83
CA SER A 171 -0.35 5.87 -12.23
C SER A 171 -0.84 4.83 -13.23
N THR A 172 -2.15 4.80 -13.53
CA THR A 172 -2.74 3.79 -14.42
C THR A 172 -3.59 4.43 -15.52
N PRO A 173 -3.58 3.88 -16.75
CA PRO A 173 -4.55 4.25 -17.79
C PRO A 173 -6.00 3.96 -17.36
N ASP A 174 -6.96 4.71 -17.91
CA ASP A 174 -8.40 4.61 -17.55
C ASP A 174 -9.01 3.23 -17.79
N ASP A 175 -8.50 2.50 -18.79
CA ASP A 175 -8.98 1.16 -19.16
C ASP A 175 -8.23 0.04 -18.44
N SER A 176 -7.44 0.36 -17.42
CA SER A 176 -6.67 -0.62 -16.65
C SER A 176 -7.54 -1.49 -15.75
N ILE A 177 -7.06 -2.69 -15.48
CA ILE A 177 -7.51 -3.54 -14.37
C ILE A 177 -6.61 -3.26 -13.17
N VAL A 178 -7.19 -2.78 -12.11
CA VAL A 178 -6.48 -2.47 -10.85
C VAL A 178 -6.72 -3.57 -9.84
N ILE A 179 -5.64 -4.19 -9.39
CA ILE A 179 -5.62 -5.15 -8.28
C ILE A 179 -5.02 -4.45 -7.07
N TYR A 180 -5.70 -4.56 -5.93
CA TYR A 180 -5.24 -3.95 -4.68
C TYR A 180 -5.20 -4.98 -3.55
N ALA A 181 -4.15 -4.94 -2.72
CA ALA A 181 -4.07 -5.72 -1.49
C ALA A 181 -3.75 -4.80 -0.30
N GLY A 182 -4.52 -4.92 0.78
CA GLY A 182 -4.36 -4.11 1.98
C GLY A 182 -5.07 -4.70 3.22
N ASP A 183 -4.98 -4.00 4.36
CA ASP A 183 -5.54 -4.48 5.63
C ASP A 183 -6.22 -3.40 6.48
N GLY A 184 -5.92 -2.11 6.26
CA GLY A 184 -6.21 -0.99 7.17
C GLY A 184 -7.25 0.03 6.70
N PHE A 185 -7.37 1.11 7.46
CA PHE A 185 -8.25 2.25 7.18
C PHE A 185 -7.78 3.07 5.97
N SER A 186 -6.47 3.22 5.80
CA SER A 186 -5.85 3.97 4.70
C SER A 186 -6.18 3.38 3.32
N ASP A 187 -6.64 2.11 3.29
CA ASP A 187 -6.93 1.35 2.06
C ASP A 187 -8.36 1.53 1.53
N PHE A 188 -9.25 2.17 2.31
CA PHE A 188 -10.66 2.26 1.95
C PHE A 188 -10.89 2.97 0.61
N CYS A 189 -10.18 4.06 0.37
CA CYS A 189 -10.28 4.80 -0.89
C CYS A 189 -9.74 3.98 -2.07
N ALA A 190 -8.60 3.30 -1.90
CA ALA A 190 -8.02 2.41 -2.90
C ALA A 190 -8.98 1.27 -3.28
N ALA A 191 -9.63 0.63 -2.30
CA ALA A 191 -10.60 -0.44 -2.55
C ALA A 191 -11.81 0.02 -3.39
N ARG A 192 -12.23 1.28 -3.26
CA ARG A 192 -13.36 1.81 -4.05
C ARG A 192 -13.06 1.84 -5.53
N VAL A 193 -11.83 2.15 -5.92
CA VAL A 193 -11.39 2.32 -7.32
C VAL A 193 -10.72 1.08 -7.91
N SER A 194 -10.50 0.03 -7.12
CA SER A 194 -9.86 -1.20 -7.55
C SER A 194 -10.86 -2.25 -8.05
N ASP A 195 -10.46 -3.01 -9.07
CA ASP A 195 -11.32 -4.01 -9.70
C ASP A 195 -11.30 -5.34 -8.97
N ILE A 196 -10.12 -5.76 -8.50
CA ILE A 196 -9.89 -6.97 -7.71
C ILE A 196 -9.24 -6.56 -6.40
N ILE A 197 -9.85 -6.95 -5.30
CA ILE A 197 -9.42 -6.52 -3.97
C ILE A 197 -9.09 -7.77 -3.15
N PHE A 198 -7.89 -7.78 -2.59
CA PHE A 198 -7.48 -8.70 -1.54
C PHE A 198 -7.48 -7.93 -0.22
N ALA A 199 -8.30 -8.36 0.72
CA ALA A 199 -8.53 -7.64 1.97
C ALA A 199 -8.37 -8.55 3.18
N LYS A 200 -7.76 -8.02 4.24
CA LYS A 200 -7.75 -8.63 5.57
C LYS A 200 -8.08 -7.61 6.65
N LYS A 201 -8.26 -8.04 7.87
CA LYS A 201 -8.53 -7.20 9.04
C LYS A 201 -9.63 -6.14 8.78
N THR A 202 -9.31 -4.86 9.03
CA THR A 202 -10.22 -3.72 8.95
C THR A 202 -10.73 -3.46 7.53
N LEU A 203 -9.88 -3.62 6.51
CA LEU A 203 -10.28 -3.47 5.13
C LEU A 203 -11.32 -4.52 4.71
N ALA A 204 -11.16 -5.78 5.13
CA ALA A 204 -12.12 -6.85 4.82
C ALA A 204 -13.50 -6.55 5.45
N LYS A 205 -13.53 -6.04 6.70
CA LYS A 205 -14.75 -5.61 7.36
C LYS A 205 -15.43 -4.48 6.59
N TYR A 206 -14.66 -3.44 6.24
CA TYR A 206 -15.17 -2.31 5.44
C TYR A 206 -15.75 -2.77 4.09
N CYS A 207 -15.03 -3.60 3.34
CA CYS A 207 -15.51 -4.12 2.05
C CYS A 207 -16.81 -4.89 2.21
N SER A 208 -16.93 -5.72 3.25
CA SER A 208 -18.16 -6.47 3.56
C SER A 208 -19.34 -5.54 3.88
N GLU A 209 -19.14 -4.55 4.75
CA GLU A 209 -20.15 -3.56 5.14
C GLU A 209 -20.63 -2.72 3.94
N LYS A 210 -19.69 -2.32 3.06
CA LYS A 210 -19.98 -1.53 1.85
C LYS A 210 -20.40 -2.39 0.65
N ARG A 211 -20.50 -3.72 0.82
CA ARG A 211 -20.82 -4.67 -0.26
C ARG A 211 -19.87 -4.57 -1.45
N ILE A 212 -18.59 -4.29 -1.19
CA ILE A 212 -17.53 -4.28 -2.19
C ILE A 212 -17.01 -5.72 -2.35
N PRO A 213 -17.09 -6.34 -3.54
CA PRO A 213 -16.55 -7.67 -3.77
C PRO A 213 -15.05 -7.72 -3.49
N HIS A 214 -14.61 -8.68 -2.70
CA HIS A 214 -13.21 -8.85 -2.33
C HIS A 214 -12.89 -10.31 -2.02
N TYR A 215 -11.62 -10.65 -2.09
CA TYR A 215 -11.07 -11.91 -1.62
C TYR A 215 -10.41 -11.68 -0.26
N THR A 216 -10.73 -12.53 0.72
CA THR A 216 -9.97 -12.54 1.98
C THR A 216 -8.69 -13.35 1.79
N TYR A 217 -7.60 -12.93 2.43
CA TYR A 217 -6.32 -13.60 2.38
C TYR A 217 -5.63 -13.58 3.76
N LYS A 218 -4.72 -14.53 3.98
CA LYS A 218 -3.86 -14.59 5.18
C LYS A 218 -2.41 -14.26 4.85
N SER A 219 -1.94 -14.67 3.67
CA SER A 219 -0.58 -14.47 3.19
C SER A 219 -0.57 -14.25 1.69
N PHE A 220 0.57 -13.87 1.13
CA PHE A 220 0.74 -13.74 -0.32
C PHE A 220 0.57 -15.06 -1.08
N PHE A 221 0.71 -16.20 -0.41
CA PHE A 221 0.35 -17.51 -1.00
C PHE A 221 -1.13 -17.56 -1.43
N ASP A 222 -2.05 -17.05 -0.60
CA ASP A 222 -3.47 -17.01 -0.97
C ASP A 222 -3.73 -16.09 -2.16
N ILE A 223 -3.06 -14.94 -2.20
CA ILE A 223 -3.18 -13.97 -3.31
C ILE A 223 -2.70 -14.62 -4.60
N GLU A 224 -1.49 -15.21 -4.60
CA GLU A 224 -0.92 -15.90 -5.76
C GLU A 224 -1.84 -17.01 -6.28
N ARG A 225 -2.33 -17.88 -5.38
CA ARG A 225 -3.23 -18.98 -5.71
C ARG A 225 -4.52 -18.49 -6.37
N ILE A 226 -5.11 -17.41 -5.87
CA ILE A 226 -6.35 -16.83 -6.43
C ILE A 226 -6.05 -16.17 -7.77
N LEU A 227 -5.00 -15.36 -7.88
CA LEU A 227 -4.61 -14.71 -9.13
C LEU A 227 -4.27 -15.72 -10.21
N SER A 228 -3.51 -16.77 -9.89
CA SER A 228 -3.21 -17.87 -10.81
C SER A 228 -4.49 -18.49 -11.38
N LYS A 229 -5.50 -18.72 -10.54
CA LYS A 229 -6.80 -19.21 -10.99
C LYS A 229 -7.51 -18.22 -11.92
N LEU A 230 -7.52 -16.92 -11.58
CA LEU A 230 -8.16 -15.87 -12.39
C LEU A 230 -7.48 -15.74 -13.76
N LEU A 231 -6.15 -15.83 -13.80
CA LEU A 231 -5.36 -15.83 -15.05
C LEU A 231 -5.66 -17.06 -15.90
N ASN A 232 -5.60 -18.27 -15.32
CA ASN A 232 -5.83 -19.52 -16.05
C ASN A 232 -7.27 -19.64 -16.60
N GLN A 233 -8.25 -19.03 -15.93
CA GLN A 233 -9.63 -19.04 -16.38
C GLN A 233 -9.98 -17.87 -17.30
N SER A 234 -9.03 -16.99 -17.61
CA SER A 234 -9.23 -15.80 -18.46
C SER A 234 -10.37 -14.89 -18.00
N ILE A 235 -10.50 -14.69 -16.66
CA ILE A 235 -11.62 -13.94 -16.06
C ILE A 235 -11.20 -12.61 -15.43
N LEU A 236 -9.98 -12.13 -15.68
CA LEU A 236 -9.58 -10.78 -15.30
C LEU A 236 -10.44 -9.75 -16.04
N ARG A 237 -11.14 -8.90 -15.29
CA ARG A 237 -12.04 -7.88 -15.84
C ARG A 237 -12.20 -6.71 -14.91
N GLN A 238 -12.54 -5.56 -15.45
CA GLN A 238 -12.91 -4.39 -14.69
C GLN A 238 -14.20 -4.64 -13.88
N ARG A 239 -14.24 -4.09 -12.68
CA ARG A 239 -15.44 -4.01 -11.85
C ARG A 239 -16.19 -2.72 -12.21
N TYR A 240 -17.44 -2.84 -12.65
CA TYR A 240 -18.25 -1.71 -13.13
C TYR A 240 -18.28 -0.53 -12.16
N GLN A 241 -18.51 -0.79 -10.86
CA GLN A 241 -18.53 0.28 -9.86
C GLN A 241 -17.17 0.93 -9.63
N ALA A 242 -16.06 0.18 -9.73
CA ALA A 242 -14.73 0.76 -9.65
C ALA A 242 -14.46 1.70 -10.82
N HIS A 243 -14.87 1.31 -12.02
CA HIS A 243 -14.76 2.15 -13.21
C HIS A 243 -15.56 3.44 -13.09
N LEU A 244 -16.81 3.39 -12.56
CA LEU A 244 -17.59 4.59 -12.29
C LEU A 244 -16.91 5.48 -11.25
N ASN A 245 -16.45 4.92 -10.14
CA ASN A 245 -15.77 5.68 -9.09
C ASN A 245 -14.48 6.35 -9.61
N ARG A 246 -13.75 5.71 -10.54
CA ARG A 246 -12.59 6.33 -11.19
C ARG A 246 -13.00 7.53 -12.04
N LYS A 247 -14.07 7.42 -12.83
CA LYS A 247 -14.57 8.54 -13.64
C LYS A 247 -15.05 9.71 -12.79
N GLU A 248 -15.85 9.44 -11.75
CA GLU A 248 -16.32 10.48 -10.83
C GLU A 248 -15.16 11.23 -10.16
N ALA A 249 -14.08 10.53 -9.81
CA ALA A 249 -12.91 11.15 -9.21
C ALA A 249 -12.20 12.15 -10.15
N TYR A 250 -12.17 11.88 -11.46
CA TYR A 250 -11.63 12.82 -12.46
C TYR A 250 -12.56 14.00 -12.75
N GLU A 251 -13.87 13.86 -12.57
CA GLU A 251 -14.84 14.93 -12.82
C GLU A 251 -14.89 15.99 -11.70
N ILE A 252 -14.32 15.71 -10.54
CA ILE A 252 -14.26 16.61 -9.38
C ILE A 252 -13.01 17.51 -9.40
N GLU A 253 -12.03 17.19 -10.23
CA GLU A 253 -10.85 18.02 -10.48
C GLU A 253 -11.10 19.03 -11.64
#